data_944dbcd501e92a3b71fc28da9cc9ccd3
#
_entry.id   944dbcd501e92a3b71fc28da9cc9ccd3
#
_cell.length_a   1.000
_cell.length_b   1.000
_cell.length_c   1.000
_cell.angle_alpha   90.00
_cell.angle_beta   90.00
_cell.angle_gamma   90.00
#
_symmetry.space_group_name_H-M   'P 1'
#
loop_
_entity.id
_entity.type
_entity.pdbx_description
1 polymer ?
#
loop_
_entity_poly.entity_id
_entity_poly.type
_entity_poly.pdbx_seq_one_letter_code
_entity_poly.pdbx_strand_id
1 'polypeptide(L)'
;MTIKTSIRFYNNKPVRSRFDFETSSWLMCAVDLIDAIVETNNARIYWYTIKRRRPELVAFCKQLKMKASDCKIYNTDCLNEDGINLLLLLLPVKNKLAIQEWLKGKNNT
;
A
#
# COMPACT_ATOMS: atom_id res chain seq x y z
N MET A 1 14.27 19.80 2.44
CA MET A 1 14.17 18.33 2.36
C MET A 1 13.27 17.91 1.21
N THR A 2 13.71 16.99 0.41
CA THR A 2 12.96 16.56 -0.75
C THR A 2 12.04 15.40 -0.40
N ILE A 3 10.77 15.51 -0.77
CA ILE A 3 9.81 14.41 -0.65
C ILE A 3 9.82 13.66 -1.97
N LYS A 4 9.98 12.35 -1.88
CA LYS A 4 10.02 11.51 -3.06
C LYS A 4 8.79 10.63 -3.07
N THR A 5 7.94 10.83 -4.08
CA THR A 5 6.67 10.12 -4.21
C THR A 5 6.59 9.42 -5.55
N SER A 6 5.71 8.43 -5.63
CA SER A 6 5.45 7.72 -6.86
C SER A 6 4.02 7.21 -6.85
N ILE A 7 3.44 7.11 -8.04
CA ILE A 7 2.16 6.44 -8.22
C ILE A 7 2.38 5.33 -9.23
N ARG A 8 2.12 4.11 -8.79
CA ARG A 8 2.20 2.94 -9.66
C ARG A 8 0.79 2.41 -9.88
N PHE A 9 0.59 1.72 -10.97
CA PHE A 9 -0.73 1.21 -11.31
C PHE A 9 -0.73 -0.31 -11.29
N TYR A 10 -1.75 -0.86 -10.66
CA TYR A 10 -2.03 -2.28 -10.70
C TYR A 10 -3.51 -2.47 -11.02
N ASN A 11 -3.83 -3.28 -12.02
CA ASN A 11 -5.21 -3.44 -12.52
C ASN A 11 -5.87 -2.10 -12.86
N ASN A 12 -5.08 -1.19 -13.45
CA ASN A 12 -5.53 0.17 -13.81
C ASN A 12 -5.94 1.03 -12.62
N LYS A 13 -5.54 0.65 -11.41
CA LYS A 13 -5.83 1.43 -10.21
C LYS A 13 -4.53 2.00 -9.64
N PRO A 14 -4.54 3.26 -9.21
CA PRO A 14 -3.33 3.90 -8.70
C PRO A 14 -3.02 3.44 -7.28
N VAL A 15 -1.74 3.18 -7.04
CA VAL A 15 -1.22 2.86 -5.71
C VAL A 15 -0.16 3.90 -5.39
N ARG A 16 -0.45 4.76 -4.44
CA ARG A 16 0.45 5.83 -4.03
C ARG A 16 1.56 5.27 -3.16
N SER A 17 2.77 5.77 -3.37
CA SER A 17 3.94 5.37 -2.58
C SER A 17 4.74 6.59 -2.21
N ARG A 18 5.53 6.45 -1.15
CA ARG A 18 6.42 7.50 -0.71
C ARG A 18 7.71 6.87 -0.23
N PHE A 19 8.84 7.48 -0.60
CA PHE A 19 10.13 6.99 -0.17
C PHE A 19 10.42 7.44 1.25
N ASP A 20 10.77 6.48 2.10
CA ASP A 20 11.17 6.74 3.48
C ASP A 20 12.70 6.81 3.53
N PHE A 21 13.22 8.01 3.74
CA PHE A 21 14.67 8.23 3.76
C PHE A 21 15.32 7.65 5.01
N GLU A 22 14.56 7.45 6.07
CA GLU A 22 15.11 6.86 7.30
C GLU A 22 15.49 5.40 7.09
N THR A 23 14.67 4.67 6.35
CA THR A 23 14.90 3.24 6.10
C THR A 23 15.38 2.96 4.68
N SER A 24 15.46 3.99 3.86
CA SER A 24 15.83 3.88 2.44
C SER A 24 14.92 2.89 1.69
N SER A 25 13.64 2.95 1.97
CA SER A 25 12.68 2.04 1.34
C SER A 25 11.40 2.76 0.96
N TRP A 26 10.66 2.16 0.04
CA TRP A 26 9.35 2.68 -0.37
C TRP A 26 8.27 2.17 0.55
N LEU A 27 7.34 3.07 0.91
CA LEU A 27 6.13 2.72 1.65
C LEU A 27 4.95 2.89 0.72
N MET A 28 4.02 1.95 0.75
CA MET A 28 2.83 1.98 -0.10
C MET A 28 1.57 2.17 0.71
N CYS A 29 0.64 2.96 0.19
CA CYS A 29 -0.66 3.18 0.80
C CYS A 29 -1.44 1.87 0.89
N ALA A 30 -1.79 1.45 2.10
CA ALA A 30 -2.46 0.17 2.33
C ALA A 30 -3.84 0.12 1.67
N VAL A 31 -4.59 1.19 1.78
CA VAL A 31 -5.95 1.24 1.20
C VAL A 31 -5.89 1.18 -0.32
N ASP A 32 -4.94 1.92 -0.93
CA ASP A 32 -4.79 1.88 -2.38
C ASP A 32 -4.43 0.47 -2.86
N LEU A 33 -3.54 -0.19 -2.12
CA LEU A 33 -3.11 -1.54 -2.48
C LEU A 33 -4.27 -2.53 -2.42
N ILE A 34 -5.08 -2.45 -1.37
CA ILE A 34 -6.26 -3.29 -1.25
C ILE A 34 -7.24 -3.02 -2.38
N ASP A 35 -7.47 -1.75 -2.68
CA ASP A 35 -8.41 -1.37 -3.75
C ASP A 35 -7.96 -1.90 -5.11
N ALA A 36 -6.65 -1.95 -5.33
CA ALA A 36 -6.11 -2.43 -6.60
C ALA A 36 -6.14 -3.96 -6.72
N ILE A 37 -6.01 -4.65 -5.60
CA ILE A 37 -5.86 -6.11 -5.60
C ILE A 37 -7.17 -6.83 -5.33
N VAL A 38 -7.97 -6.31 -4.40
CA VAL A 38 -9.21 -6.96 -3.98
C VAL A 38 -10.39 -6.21 -4.59
N GLU A 39 -11.31 -6.95 -5.20
CA GLU A 39 -12.54 -6.34 -5.69
C GLU A 39 -13.45 -6.04 -4.51
N THR A 40 -13.40 -4.81 -4.03
CA THR A 40 -14.23 -4.38 -2.91
C THR A 40 -14.76 -2.98 -3.19
N ASN A 41 -15.96 -2.72 -2.70
CA ASN A 41 -16.57 -1.41 -2.83
C ASN A 41 -16.05 -0.43 -1.79
N ASN A 42 -15.38 -0.92 -0.76
CA ASN A 42 -14.90 -0.05 0.31
C ASN A 42 -13.59 -0.57 0.89
N ALA A 43 -12.50 -0.22 0.23
CA ALA A 43 -11.16 -0.65 0.64
C ALA A 43 -10.78 -0.09 2.02
N ARG A 44 -11.30 1.09 2.39
CA ARG A 44 -11.00 1.70 3.68
C ARG A 44 -11.56 0.87 4.82
N ILE A 45 -12.81 0.43 4.72
CA ILE A 45 -13.41 -0.42 5.74
C ILE A 45 -12.70 -1.77 5.78
N TYR A 46 -12.35 -2.29 4.62
CA TYR A 46 -11.61 -3.53 4.51
C TYR A 46 -10.30 -3.45 5.30
N TRP A 47 -9.55 -2.36 5.10
CA TRP A 47 -8.29 -2.14 5.79
C TRP A 47 -8.47 -2.05 7.31
N TYR A 48 -9.47 -1.29 7.76
CA TYR A 48 -9.74 -1.18 9.20
C TYR A 48 -10.08 -2.53 9.81
N THR A 49 -10.84 -3.35 9.10
CA THR A 49 -11.21 -4.69 9.58
C THR A 49 -9.98 -5.57 9.72
N ILE A 50 -9.09 -5.54 8.74
CA ILE A 50 -7.85 -6.32 8.79
C ILE A 50 -7.00 -5.87 9.97
N LYS A 51 -6.81 -4.57 10.16
CA LYS A 51 -6.01 -4.06 11.27
C LYS A 51 -6.53 -4.53 12.62
N ARG A 52 -7.83 -4.56 12.78
CA ARG A 52 -8.42 -5.02 14.04
C ARG A 52 -8.18 -6.50 14.29
N ARG A 53 -8.24 -7.30 13.24
CA ARG A 53 -8.04 -8.75 13.37
C ARG A 53 -6.57 -9.13 13.49
N ARG A 54 -5.72 -8.33 12.88
CA ARG A 54 -4.28 -8.61 12.83
C ARG A 54 -3.50 -7.36 13.22
N PRO A 55 -3.48 -7.06 14.52
CA PRO A 55 -2.83 -5.82 14.98
C PRO A 55 -1.33 -5.79 14.75
N GLU A 56 -0.71 -6.93 14.48
CA GLU A 56 0.71 -6.98 14.15
C GLU A 56 1.05 -6.18 12.88
N LEU A 57 0.06 -5.95 12.02
CA LEU A 57 0.27 -5.12 10.82
C LEU A 57 0.66 -3.70 11.16
N VAL A 58 0.20 -3.20 12.31
CA VAL A 58 0.49 -1.83 12.73
C VAL A 58 1.98 -1.61 12.91
N ALA A 59 2.72 -2.64 13.29
CA ALA A 59 4.16 -2.54 13.47
C ALA A 59 4.90 -2.21 12.16
N PHE A 60 4.30 -2.54 11.02
CA PHE A 60 4.87 -2.28 9.70
C PHE A 60 4.26 -1.07 9.03
N CYS A 61 3.45 -0.33 9.76
CA CYS A 61 2.65 0.78 9.24
C CYS A 61 3.23 2.09 9.71
N LYS A 62 3.29 3.07 8.81
CA LYS A 62 3.69 4.42 9.14
C LYS A 62 2.66 5.37 8.55
N GLN A 63 2.16 6.29 9.35
CA GLN A 63 1.22 7.28 8.83
C GLN A 63 1.96 8.41 8.17
N LEU A 64 1.62 8.66 6.92
CA LEU A 64 2.20 9.75 6.13
C LEU A 64 1.09 10.61 5.59
N LYS A 65 1.38 11.89 5.45
CA LYS A 65 0.42 12.81 4.83
C LYS A 65 0.50 12.65 3.33
N MET A 66 -0.61 12.26 2.72
CA MET A 66 -0.69 12.04 1.28
C MET A 66 -1.89 12.77 0.69
N LYS A 67 -1.71 13.24 -0.53
CA LYS A 67 -2.76 13.93 -1.25
C LYS A 67 -3.73 12.91 -1.84
N ALA A 68 -5.02 13.10 -1.59
CA ALA A 68 -6.07 12.24 -2.10
C ALA A 68 -6.66 12.80 -3.39
N SER A 69 -7.59 12.06 -3.99
CA SER A 69 -8.23 12.45 -5.25
C SER A 69 -9.05 13.72 -5.13
N ASP A 70 -9.50 14.06 -3.92
CA ASP A 70 -10.23 15.32 -3.67
C ASP A 70 -9.29 16.51 -3.50
N CYS A 71 -7.99 16.32 -3.73
CA CYS A 71 -6.93 17.32 -3.59
C CYS A 71 -6.65 17.75 -2.15
N LYS A 72 -7.23 17.06 -1.16
CA LYS A 72 -6.95 17.31 0.24
C LYS A 72 -5.90 16.34 0.74
N ILE A 73 -5.21 16.74 1.81
CA ILE A 73 -4.14 15.94 2.40
C ILE A 73 -4.66 15.24 3.65
N TYR A 74 -4.46 13.94 3.71
CA TYR A 74 -4.90 13.12 4.84
C TYR A 74 -3.75 12.28 5.37
N ASN A 75 -3.82 11.98 6.67
CA ASN A 75 -2.95 10.97 7.25
C ASN A 75 -3.31 9.61 6.66
N THR A 76 -2.32 8.94 6.10
CA THR A 76 -2.54 7.72 5.33
C THR A 76 -1.63 6.62 5.86
N ASP A 77 -2.22 5.46 6.11
CA ASP A 77 -1.47 4.29 6.55
C ASP A 77 -0.67 3.73 5.37
N CYS A 78 0.64 3.67 5.52
CA CYS A 78 1.53 3.15 4.49
C CYS A 78 2.33 1.99 5.07
N LEU A 79 2.52 0.95 4.27
CA LEU A 79 3.20 -0.26 4.69
C LEU A 79 4.58 -0.37 4.04
N ASN A 80 5.55 -0.85 4.82
CA ASN A 80 6.84 -1.22 4.27
C ASN A 80 6.73 -2.59 3.58
N GLU A 81 7.83 -3.08 3.02
CA GLU A 81 7.83 -4.34 2.27
C GLU A 81 7.35 -5.52 3.12
N ASP A 82 7.80 -5.60 4.37
CA ASP A 82 7.37 -6.69 5.25
C ASP A 82 5.87 -6.63 5.54
N GLY A 83 5.35 -5.42 5.74
CA GLY A 83 3.92 -5.22 5.95
C GLY A 83 3.11 -5.59 4.72
N ILE A 84 3.61 -5.24 3.54
CA ILE A 84 2.93 -5.60 2.29
C ILE A 84 2.89 -7.11 2.13
N ASN A 85 4.00 -7.79 2.38
CA ASN A 85 4.05 -9.25 2.28
C ASN A 85 3.08 -9.91 3.25
N LEU A 86 3.01 -9.42 4.48
CA LEU A 86 2.05 -9.94 5.44
C LEU A 86 0.61 -9.70 4.99
N LEU A 87 0.33 -8.51 4.48
CA LEU A 87 -1.00 -8.19 3.97
C LEU A 87 -1.41 -9.13 2.85
N LEU A 88 -0.50 -9.43 1.93
CA LEU A 88 -0.79 -10.33 0.82
C LEU A 88 -1.14 -11.74 1.30
N LEU A 89 -0.57 -12.18 2.41
CA LEU A 89 -0.93 -13.47 2.99
C LEU A 89 -2.36 -13.48 3.54
N LEU A 90 -2.87 -12.32 3.93
CA LEU A 90 -4.18 -12.19 4.55
C LEU A 90 -5.29 -11.92 3.55
N LEU A 91 -4.94 -11.51 2.34
CA LEU A 91 -5.93 -11.16 1.32
C LEU A 91 -6.30 -12.38 0.46
N PRO A 92 -7.56 -12.45 0.01
CA PRO A 92 -7.99 -13.53 -0.89
C PRO A 92 -7.51 -13.25 -2.32
N VAL A 93 -6.22 -13.35 -2.54
CA VAL A 93 -5.60 -13.02 -3.82
C VAL A 93 -5.30 -14.29 -4.58
N LYS A 94 -5.72 -14.34 -5.84
CA LYS A 94 -5.51 -15.52 -6.68
C LYS A 94 -4.12 -15.59 -7.28
N ASN A 95 -3.54 -14.44 -7.61
CA ASN A 95 -2.25 -14.40 -8.32
C ASN A 95 -1.22 -13.64 -7.52
N LYS A 96 -0.79 -14.23 -6.41
CA LYS A 96 0.18 -13.60 -5.53
C LYS A 96 1.53 -13.39 -6.19
N LEU A 97 1.93 -14.30 -7.07
CA LEU A 97 3.21 -14.20 -7.73
C LEU A 97 3.28 -12.97 -8.64
N ALA A 98 2.22 -12.72 -9.41
CA ALA A 98 2.18 -11.54 -10.28
C ALA A 98 2.26 -10.25 -9.46
N ILE A 99 1.59 -10.21 -8.32
CA ILE A 99 1.62 -9.05 -7.45
C ILE A 99 3.01 -8.85 -6.87
N GLN A 100 3.64 -9.92 -6.44
CA GLN A 100 5.00 -9.85 -5.89
C GLN A 100 6.01 -9.37 -6.93
N GLU A 101 5.86 -9.80 -8.17
CA GLU A 101 6.73 -9.33 -9.25
C GLU A 101 6.48 -7.85 -9.56
N TRP A 102 5.22 -7.43 -9.52
CA TRP A 102 4.88 -6.03 -9.69
C TRP A 102 5.51 -5.18 -8.58
N LEU A 103 5.46 -5.67 -7.34
CA LEU A 103 6.05 -4.94 -6.21
C LEU A 103 7.55 -4.77 -6.35
N LYS A 104 8.22 -5.74 -6.92
CA LYS A 104 9.67 -5.64 -7.13
C LYS A 104 10.04 -4.62 -8.18
N GLY A 105 9.09 -4.18 -8.99
CA GLY A 105 9.35 -3.19 -10.01
C GLY A 105 10.28 -3.62 -11.11
N LYS A 106 10.29 -4.88 -11.45
CA LYS A 106 11.22 -5.41 -12.44
C LYS A 106 11.05 -4.83 -13.83
N ASN A 107 9.85 -4.42 -14.13
CA ASN A 107 9.52 -3.84 -15.42
C ASN A 107 9.67 -2.34 -15.43
N ASN A 108 10.23 -1.78 -14.40
CA ASN A 108 10.39 -0.34 -14.26
C ASN A 108 11.73 0.11 -14.76
N THR A 109 12.10 -0.30 -15.81
CA THR A 109 13.38 0.15 -16.35
C THR A 109 13.27 1.49 -17.02
#